data_33a552febefafd62a4ba13e9698b64ed
#
_entry.id   33a552febefafd62a4ba13e9698b64ed
#
_cell.length_a   1.000
_cell.length_b   1.000
_cell.length_c   1.000
_cell.angle_alpha   90.00
_cell.angle_beta   90.00
_cell.angle_gamma   90.00
#
_symmetry.space_group_name_H-M   'P 1'
#
loop_
_entity.id
_entity.type
_entity.pdbx_description
1 polymer ?
#
loop_
_entity_poly.entity_id
_entity_poly.type
_entity_poly.pdbx_seq_one_letter_code
_entity_poly.pdbx_strand_id
1 'polypeptide(L)'
;FDVPVSGTHAHSWIMSFPDEYTAFKAYADIYPNACLLLVDTYDTLKSGVPNAIRVFQEMKEAGIPLTKYGIRLDSGDLAYLSKKARKMLDEAGFPDAIISASNDLDEFLIDSLKVQGAAITSWGVGTHLITSKDCPSFGGVYKLAAVMGKDGNFIPKIKLSENTEKVTNPGNKKIYRIYEKESGKIKADLICLADEVFDENEPMLLFDPLEPWKKTKLPAGSYTLRELMVPVFLNGECVYDSPSVMKIRDYSKKELETLWPETRRLVNPHKVYVDLSAKLYDIKISLLDQMSAE
;
A
#
# COMPACT_ATOMS: atom_id res chain seq x y z
N PHE A 1 5.15 11.21 -5.76
CA PHE A 1 4.16 10.10 -5.89
C PHE A 1 2.96 10.47 -6.76
N ASP A 2 2.85 11.73 -7.19
CA ASP A 2 1.71 12.23 -7.98
C ASP A 2 0.34 11.89 -7.32
N VAL A 3 0.33 11.89 -6.01
CA VAL A 3 -0.90 11.86 -5.23
C VAL A 3 -1.34 13.30 -5.07
N PRO A 4 -2.61 13.63 -5.35
CA PRO A 4 -3.10 14.99 -5.17
C PRO A 4 -2.87 15.46 -3.74
N VAL A 5 -2.19 16.58 -3.59
CA VAL A 5 -2.08 17.27 -2.31
C VAL A 5 -3.20 18.29 -2.26
N SER A 6 -4.01 18.24 -1.22
CA SER A 6 -5.10 19.17 -1.01
C SER A 6 -5.08 19.66 0.43
N GLY A 7 -5.49 20.88 0.62
CA GLY A 7 -5.66 21.51 1.92
C GLY A 7 -6.90 22.38 1.91
N THR A 8 -7.36 22.71 3.11
CA THR A 8 -8.46 23.63 3.34
C THR A 8 -8.14 24.42 4.62
N HIS A 9 -9.05 25.23 5.09
CA HIS A 9 -8.88 25.94 6.37
C HIS A 9 -9.04 24.99 7.57
N ALA A 10 -8.54 25.43 8.72
CA ALA A 10 -8.65 24.72 9.99
C ALA A 10 -9.79 25.30 10.86
N HIS A 11 -10.16 24.61 11.95
CA HIS A 11 -11.14 25.11 12.92
C HIS A 11 -10.73 26.46 13.50
N SER A 12 -9.43 26.70 13.72
CA SER A 12 -8.90 27.98 14.19
C SER A 12 -9.19 29.15 13.25
N TRP A 13 -9.27 28.90 11.93
CA TRP A 13 -9.72 29.90 10.98
C TRP A 13 -11.17 30.32 11.26
N ILE A 14 -12.06 29.36 11.42
CA ILE A 14 -13.48 29.62 11.72
C ILE A 14 -13.59 30.44 13.03
N MET A 15 -12.90 29.98 14.07
CA MET A 15 -12.92 30.61 15.39
C MET A 15 -12.32 32.03 15.43
N SER A 16 -11.53 32.42 14.43
CA SER A 16 -10.95 33.78 14.34
C SER A 16 -11.91 34.83 13.78
N PHE A 17 -13.10 34.42 13.31
CA PHE A 17 -14.14 35.31 12.80
C PHE A 17 -15.29 35.42 13.80
N PRO A 18 -16.12 36.48 13.68
CA PRO A 18 -17.29 36.67 14.55
C PRO A 18 -18.32 35.53 14.48
N ASP A 19 -18.44 34.90 13.31
CA ASP A 19 -19.34 33.79 13.05
C ASP A 19 -18.82 32.93 11.89
N GLU A 20 -19.38 31.72 11.78
CA GLU A 20 -18.98 30.70 10.82
C GLU A 20 -19.25 31.11 9.37
N TYR A 21 -20.38 31.77 9.10
CA TYR A 21 -20.71 32.28 7.77
C TYR A 21 -19.69 33.30 7.28
N THR A 22 -19.29 34.26 8.13
CA THR A 22 -18.29 35.25 7.79
C THR A 22 -16.92 34.63 7.47
N ALA A 23 -16.55 33.60 8.22
CA ALA A 23 -15.32 32.81 7.95
C ALA A 23 -15.40 32.07 6.61
N PHE A 24 -16.53 31.44 6.29
CA PHE A 24 -16.74 30.74 5.03
C PHE A 24 -16.74 31.68 3.83
N LYS A 25 -17.39 32.82 3.96
CA LYS A 25 -17.42 33.86 2.94
C LYS A 25 -16.02 34.39 2.63
N ALA A 26 -15.25 34.73 3.66
CA ALA A 26 -13.87 35.18 3.51
C ALA A 26 -12.98 34.13 2.84
N TYR A 27 -13.18 32.83 3.15
CA TYR A 27 -12.46 31.75 2.50
C TYR A 27 -12.85 31.58 1.02
N ALA A 28 -14.15 31.68 0.71
CA ALA A 28 -14.65 31.60 -0.66
C ALA A 28 -14.14 32.75 -1.54
N ASP A 29 -14.01 33.95 -0.97
CA ASP A 29 -13.47 35.14 -1.70
C ASP A 29 -11.98 34.95 -2.05
N ILE A 30 -11.22 34.26 -1.22
CA ILE A 30 -9.77 33.97 -1.48
C ILE A 30 -9.60 32.78 -2.43
N TYR A 31 -10.42 31.73 -2.27
CA TYR A 31 -10.30 30.47 -3.01
C TYR A 31 -11.58 30.09 -3.77
N PRO A 32 -12.07 30.93 -4.69
CA PRO A 32 -13.35 30.69 -5.36
C PRO A 32 -13.35 29.39 -6.22
N ASN A 33 -12.18 29.02 -6.76
CA ASN A 33 -12.05 27.81 -7.61
C ASN A 33 -11.73 26.54 -6.83
N ALA A 34 -11.56 26.62 -5.50
CA ALA A 34 -11.22 25.50 -4.62
C ALA A 34 -11.86 25.68 -3.23
N CYS A 35 -13.15 25.99 -3.23
CA CYS A 35 -13.90 26.34 -2.02
C CYS A 35 -14.37 25.07 -1.29
N LEU A 36 -13.53 24.55 -0.39
CA LEU A 36 -13.85 23.42 0.48
C LEU A 36 -13.97 23.91 1.93
N LEU A 37 -15.19 23.88 2.48
CA LEU A 37 -15.54 24.47 3.75
C LEU A 37 -15.62 23.44 4.87
N LEU A 38 -14.89 23.65 5.97
CA LEU A 38 -14.88 22.79 7.17
C LEU A 38 -16.11 23.12 8.02
N VAL A 39 -17.08 22.20 8.07
CA VAL A 39 -18.45 22.49 8.55
C VAL A 39 -18.76 21.98 9.95
N ASP A 40 -17.81 21.38 10.64
CA ASP A 40 -18.01 20.74 11.93
C ASP A 40 -17.29 21.44 13.10
N THR A 41 -17.08 22.77 12.96
CA THR A 41 -16.48 23.56 14.05
C THR A 41 -17.46 23.71 15.22
N TYR A 42 -18.75 23.88 14.97
CA TYR A 42 -19.78 24.07 16.00
C TYR A 42 -20.88 23.00 15.91
N ASP A 43 -21.82 23.12 14.96
CA ASP A 43 -22.86 22.12 14.69
C ASP A 43 -22.96 21.88 13.19
N THR A 44 -22.53 20.71 12.79
CA THR A 44 -22.43 20.33 11.38
C THR A 44 -23.74 20.53 10.62
N LEU A 45 -24.87 20.05 11.16
CA LEU A 45 -26.14 20.01 10.43
C LEU A 45 -27.00 21.25 10.65
N LYS A 46 -26.86 21.94 11.79
CA LYS A 46 -27.69 23.12 12.10
C LYS A 46 -27.01 24.44 11.70
N SER A 47 -25.68 24.46 11.61
CA SER A 47 -24.89 25.66 11.31
C SER A 47 -23.97 25.45 10.10
N GLY A 48 -23.05 24.53 10.15
CA GLY A 48 -21.98 24.39 9.16
C GLY A 48 -22.49 24.14 7.74
N VAL A 49 -23.27 23.09 7.52
CA VAL A 49 -23.80 22.78 6.18
C VAL A 49 -24.76 23.87 5.68
N PRO A 50 -25.69 24.42 6.48
CA PRO A 50 -26.53 25.55 6.05
C PRO A 50 -25.72 26.79 5.65
N ASN A 51 -24.68 27.17 6.42
CA ASN A 51 -23.84 28.31 6.08
C ASN A 51 -23.00 28.05 4.82
N ALA A 52 -22.49 26.84 4.61
CA ALA A 52 -21.81 26.46 3.39
C ALA A 52 -22.74 26.55 2.16
N ILE A 53 -23.97 26.06 2.27
CA ILE A 53 -24.99 26.15 1.20
C ILE A 53 -25.26 27.62 0.88
N ARG A 54 -25.42 28.47 1.88
CA ARG A 54 -25.62 29.91 1.68
C ARG A 54 -24.45 30.54 0.90
N VAL A 55 -23.21 30.23 1.25
CA VAL A 55 -22.04 30.74 0.53
C VAL A 55 -22.01 30.25 -0.91
N PHE A 56 -22.33 28.99 -1.18
CA PHE A 56 -22.38 28.45 -2.54
C PHE A 56 -23.49 29.10 -3.38
N GLN A 57 -24.65 29.43 -2.79
CA GLN A 57 -25.72 30.18 -3.45
C GLN A 57 -25.26 31.57 -3.85
N GLU A 58 -24.62 32.31 -2.93
CA GLU A 58 -24.07 33.64 -3.20
C GLU A 58 -22.99 33.60 -4.29
N MET A 59 -22.11 32.61 -4.28
CA MET A 59 -21.11 32.41 -5.34
C MET A 59 -21.79 32.20 -6.70
N LYS A 60 -22.82 31.36 -6.75
CA LYS A 60 -23.59 31.07 -7.97
C LYS A 60 -24.31 32.31 -8.49
N GLU A 61 -24.95 33.10 -7.61
CA GLU A 61 -25.63 34.36 -7.95
C GLU A 61 -24.65 35.41 -8.44
N ALA A 62 -23.44 35.45 -7.89
CA ALA A 62 -22.36 36.31 -8.35
C ALA A 62 -21.71 35.86 -9.67
N GLY A 63 -22.15 34.75 -10.27
CA GLY A 63 -21.60 34.21 -11.51
C GLY A 63 -20.22 33.56 -11.35
N ILE A 64 -19.80 33.22 -10.12
CA ILE A 64 -18.52 32.55 -9.84
C ILE A 64 -18.66 31.07 -10.21
N PRO A 65 -17.79 30.51 -11.07
CA PRO A 65 -17.86 29.10 -11.43
C PRO A 65 -17.58 28.18 -10.25
N LEU A 66 -18.50 27.30 -9.91
CA LEU A 66 -18.34 26.28 -8.88
C LEU A 66 -17.63 25.04 -9.47
N THR A 67 -16.30 25.08 -9.59
CA THR A 67 -15.51 24.01 -10.23
C THR A 67 -15.04 22.95 -9.23
N LYS A 68 -14.45 23.35 -8.11
CA LYS A 68 -14.08 22.49 -6.99
C LYS A 68 -14.62 23.12 -5.72
N TYR A 69 -15.75 22.65 -5.27
CA TYR A 69 -16.43 23.18 -4.09
C TYR A 69 -17.05 22.05 -3.28
N GLY A 70 -17.27 22.29 -2.02
CA GLY A 70 -17.89 21.30 -1.16
C GLY A 70 -17.61 21.54 0.32
N ILE A 71 -17.83 20.50 1.10
CA ILE A 71 -17.67 20.53 2.55
C ILE A 71 -16.64 19.50 3.02
N ARG A 72 -16.03 19.76 4.18
CA ARG A 72 -15.16 18.82 4.87
C ARG A 72 -15.74 18.49 6.24
N LEU A 73 -15.75 17.21 6.56
CA LEU A 73 -16.11 16.61 7.84
C LEU A 73 -14.83 16.06 8.48
N ASP A 74 -14.53 16.49 9.70
CA ASP A 74 -13.30 16.13 10.42
C ASP A 74 -13.58 15.40 11.74
N SER A 75 -14.86 15.31 12.15
CA SER A 75 -15.27 14.75 13.44
C SER A 75 -16.66 14.12 13.41
N GLY A 76 -17.01 13.41 14.49
CA GLY A 76 -18.31 12.79 14.67
C GLY A 76 -18.52 11.51 13.85
N ASP A 77 -19.78 11.11 13.70
CA ASP A 77 -20.17 9.95 12.88
C ASP A 77 -20.16 10.35 11.39
N LEU A 78 -19.02 10.11 10.73
CA LEU A 78 -18.82 10.49 9.34
C LEU A 78 -19.81 9.84 8.37
N ALA A 79 -20.25 8.59 8.65
CA ALA A 79 -21.24 7.93 7.80
C ALA A 79 -22.62 8.59 7.90
N TYR A 80 -23.07 8.87 9.12
CA TYR A 80 -24.34 9.56 9.36
C TYR A 80 -24.31 10.99 8.84
N LEU A 81 -23.29 11.76 9.23
CA LEU A 81 -23.17 13.17 8.87
C LEU A 81 -23.04 13.38 7.36
N SER A 82 -22.24 12.57 6.66
CA SER A 82 -22.10 12.68 5.21
C SER A 82 -23.43 12.40 4.46
N LYS A 83 -24.20 11.42 4.90
CA LYS A 83 -25.53 11.12 4.29
C LYS A 83 -26.50 12.26 4.51
N LYS A 84 -26.52 12.86 5.70
CA LYS A 84 -27.39 14.01 5.99
C LYS A 84 -26.96 15.26 5.23
N ALA A 85 -25.66 15.55 5.23
CA ALA A 85 -25.12 16.69 4.47
C ALA A 85 -25.36 16.53 2.97
N ARG A 86 -25.19 15.32 2.41
CA ARG A 86 -25.47 15.06 0.99
C ARG A 86 -26.93 15.39 0.65
N LYS A 87 -27.87 14.93 1.46
CA LYS A 87 -29.28 15.24 1.27
C LYS A 87 -29.55 16.76 1.28
N MET A 88 -28.97 17.48 2.24
CA MET A 88 -29.15 18.95 2.35
C MET A 88 -28.55 19.68 1.14
N LEU A 89 -27.37 19.25 0.66
CA LEU A 89 -26.73 19.82 -0.52
C LEU A 89 -27.54 19.54 -1.80
N ASP A 90 -28.08 18.34 -1.96
CA ASP A 90 -28.92 17.96 -3.11
C ASP A 90 -30.21 18.79 -3.14
N GLU A 91 -30.91 18.91 -2.00
CA GLU A 91 -32.14 19.70 -1.85
C GLU A 91 -31.90 21.19 -2.13
N ALA A 92 -30.68 21.69 -1.85
CA ALA A 92 -30.28 23.05 -2.15
C ALA A 92 -29.78 23.27 -3.60
N GLY A 93 -29.74 22.22 -4.42
CA GLY A 93 -29.33 22.30 -5.83
C GLY A 93 -27.82 22.20 -6.07
N PHE A 94 -27.06 21.55 -5.16
CA PHE A 94 -25.62 21.29 -5.24
C PHE A 94 -25.26 19.81 -5.23
N PRO A 95 -25.77 19.00 -6.17
CA PRO A 95 -25.54 17.55 -6.21
C PRO A 95 -24.06 17.21 -6.46
N ASP A 96 -23.32 18.09 -7.13
CA ASP A 96 -21.90 17.90 -7.48
C ASP A 96 -20.94 18.37 -6.37
N ALA A 97 -21.45 18.93 -5.27
CA ALA A 97 -20.61 19.37 -4.17
C ALA A 97 -19.83 18.20 -3.56
N ILE A 98 -18.54 18.37 -3.39
CA ILE A 98 -17.65 17.39 -2.78
C ILE A 98 -17.99 17.26 -1.29
N ILE A 99 -18.05 16.03 -0.79
CA ILE A 99 -18.00 15.76 0.65
C ILE A 99 -16.67 15.08 0.93
N SER A 100 -15.79 15.83 1.57
CA SER A 100 -14.46 15.34 2.00
C SER A 100 -14.51 14.92 3.45
N ALA A 101 -13.90 13.79 3.77
CA ALA A 101 -13.69 13.36 5.16
C ALA A 101 -12.20 13.38 5.49
N SER A 102 -11.90 13.71 6.73
CA SER A 102 -10.57 13.64 7.34
C SER A 102 -10.69 13.13 8.77
N ASN A 103 -9.63 13.17 9.56
CA ASN A 103 -9.54 12.63 10.92
C ASN A 103 -9.10 11.16 10.98
N ASP A 104 -7.79 10.96 11.13
CA ASP A 104 -7.12 9.66 11.36
C ASP A 104 -7.63 8.49 10.49
N LEU A 105 -7.91 8.82 9.23
CA LEU A 105 -8.39 7.85 8.25
C LEU A 105 -7.29 6.85 7.91
N ASP A 106 -7.70 5.58 7.81
CA ASP A 106 -6.93 4.48 7.28
C ASP A 106 -7.80 3.64 6.33
N GLU A 107 -7.21 2.61 5.74
CA GLU A 107 -7.88 1.73 4.80
C GLU A 107 -9.07 0.98 5.43
N PHE A 108 -8.98 0.60 6.70
CA PHE A 108 -10.04 -0.14 7.40
C PHE A 108 -11.23 0.77 7.70
N LEU A 109 -10.97 1.98 8.17
CA LEU A 109 -12.03 2.95 8.44
C LEU A 109 -12.72 3.39 7.14
N ILE A 110 -11.95 3.63 6.07
CA ILE A 110 -12.49 3.98 4.76
C ILE A 110 -13.38 2.85 4.22
N ASP A 111 -12.92 1.60 4.29
CA ASP A 111 -13.71 0.44 3.87
C ASP A 111 -15.01 0.33 4.67
N SER A 112 -14.94 0.45 5.98
CA SER A 112 -16.11 0.47 6.88
C SER A 112 -17.10 1.57 6.53
N LEU A 113 -16.62 2.81 6.32
CA LEU A 113 -17.48 3.94 5.93
C LEU A 113 -18.18 3.71 4.58
N LYS A 114 -17.47 3.12 3.60
CA LYS A 114 -18.06 2.74 2.31
C LYS A 114 -19.15 1.67 2.47
N VAL A 115 -18.90 0.64 3.27
CA VAL A 115 -19.90 -0.42 3.58
C VAL A 115 -21.12 0.18 4.26
N GLN A 116 -20.97 1.17 5.13
CA GLN A 116 -22.06 1.90 5.78
C GLN A 116 -22.82 2.84 4.83
N GLY A 117 -22.40 2.96 3.58
CA GLY A 117 -23.00 3.85 2.59
C GLY A 117 -22.74 5.33 2.84
N ALA A 118 -21.60 5.69 3.41
CA ALA A 118 -21.18 7.08 3.58
C ALA A 118 -21.15 7.80 2.23
N ALA A 119 -21.70 9.01 2.18
CA ALA A 119 -21.74 9.83 0.97
C ALA A 119 -20.47 10.67 0.78
N ILE A 120 -19.30 10.08 1.08
CA ILE A 120 -17.99 10.72 1.02
C ILE A 120 -17.40 10.50 -0.35
N THR A 121 -16.95 11.56 -1.01
CA THR A 121 -16.36 11.53 -2.36
C THR A 121 -14.88 11.83 -2.38
N SER A 122 -14.31 12.33 -1.27
CA SER A 122 -12.90 12.66 -1.13
C SER A 122 -12.40 12.30 0.26
N TRP A 123 -11.16 11.82 0.35
CA TRP A 123 -10.56 11.31 1.59
C TRP A 123 -9.25 12.03 1.88
N GLY A 124 -9.20 12.73 3.01
CA GLY A 124 -7.99 13.36 3.53
C GLY A 124 -7.24 12.41 4.45
N VAL A 125 -6.35 11.58 3.88
CA VAL A 125 -5.55 10.63 4.65
C VAL A 125 -4.21 11.26 4.98
N GLY A 126 -3.92 11.41 6.26
CA GLY A 126 -2.72 12.12 6.75
C GLY A 126 -1.79 11.22 7.55
N THR A 127 -1.90 11.27 8.87
CA THR A 127 -0.98 10.66 9.84
C THR A 127 -0.71 9.18 9.56
N HIS A 128 -1.75 8.38 9.36
CA HIS A 128 -1.61 6.94 9.14
C HIS A 128 -0.84 6.61 7.86
N LEU A 129 -1.03 7.39 6.81
CA LEU A 129 -0.32 7.21 5.54
C LEU A 129 1.15 7.63 5.66
N ILE A 130 1.42 8.83 6.20
CA ILE A 130 2.79 9.39 6.19
C ILE A 130 3.72 8.70 7.19
N THR A 131 3.16 8.16 8.28
CA THR A 131 3.94 7.41 9.29
C THR A 131 3.99 5.91 8.99
N SER A 132 3.22 5.42 7.99
CA SER A 132 3.00 3.98 7.78
C SER A 132 2.64 3.27 9.10
N LYS A 133 1.60 3.76 9.77
CA LYS A 133 1.31 3.48 11.19
C LYS A 133 1.35 2.00 11.57
N ASP A 134 0.87 1.12 10.70
CA ASP A 134 0.83 -0.32 10.99
C ASP A 134 2.19 -1.00 10.87
N CYS A 135 3.08 -0.46 10.01
CA CYS A 135 4.43 -0.96 9.81
C CYS A 135 5.40 0.20 9.53
N PRO A 136 5.74 1.00 10.58
CA PRO A 136 6.54 2.22 10.41
C PRO A 136 8.00 1.97 10.04
N SER A 137 8.45 0.71 10.14
CA SER A 137 9.80 0.32 9.77
C SER A 137 9.85 -1.08 9.18
N PHE A 138 10.72 -1.30 8.20
CA PHE A 138 11.04 -2.64 7.73
C PHE A 138 12.12 -3.23 8.63
N GLY A 139 11.84 -4.40 9.24
CA GLY A 139 12.81 -5.15 10.01
C GLY A 139 13.87 -5.77 9.08
N GLY A 140 15.00 -5.10 8.91
CA GLY A 140 16.14 -5.63 8.15
C GLY A 140 17.04 -6.51 9.02
N VAL A 141 17.41 -7.69 8.52
CA VAL A 141 18.37 -8.58 9.16
C VAL A 141 19.42 -9.01 8.15
N TYR A 142 20.70 -8.82 8.51
CA TYR A 142 21.82 -9.30 7.73
C TYR A 142 22.45 -10.52 8.42
N LYS A 143 22.57 -11.64 7.70
CA LYS A 143 23.12 -12.88 8.23
C LYS A 143 24.07 -13.53 7.24
N LEU A 144 25.18 -14.08 7.77
CA LEU A 144 26.11 -14.87 7.00
C LEU A 144 25.44 -16.14 6.47
N ALA A 145 25.45 -16.35 5.16
CA ALA A 145 24.87 -17.50 4.50
C ALA A 145 25.90 -18.36 3.76
N ALA A 146 27.05 -17.82 3.43
CA ALA A 146 28.16 -18.55 2.82
C ALA A 146 29.49 -17.83 3.02
N VAL A 147 30.60 -18.55 2.96
CA VAL A 147 31.95 -17.99 2.89
C VAL A 147 32.66 -18.54 1.65
N MET A 148 33.54 -17.75 1.06
CA MET A 148 34.39 -18.22 -0.05
C MET A 148 35.46 -19.17 0.45
N GLY A 149 35.51 -20.37 -0.10
CA GLY A 149 36.58 -21.33 0.14
C GLY A 149 37.85 -20.96 -0.60
N LYS A 150 38.97 -21.65 -0.25
CA LYS A 150 40.26 -21.46 -0.92
C LYS A 150 40.25 -21.87 -2.39
N ASP A 151 39.32 -22.74 -2.76
CA ASP A 151 39.07 -23.25 -4.11
C ASP A 151 38.17 -22.32 -4.96
N GLY A 152 37.74 -21.18 -4.38
CA GLY A 152 36.82 -20.23 -5.04
C GLY A 152 35.36 -20.62 -4.97
N ASN A 153 35.02 -21.73 -4.36
CA ASN A 153 33.62 -22.16 -4.19
C ASN A 153 33.00 -21.59 -2.91
N PHE A 154 31.71 -21.33 -2.91
CA PHE A 154 30.99 -20.90 -1.71
C PHE A 154 30.68 -22.09 -0.80
N ILE A 155 31.19 -22.02 0.44
CA ILE A 155 30.90 -22.96 1.51
C ILE A 155 29.62 -22.45 2.23
N PRO A 156 28.48 -23.14 2.15
CA PRO A 156 27.24 -22.70 2.77
C PRO A 156 27.35 -22.68 4.30
N LYS A 157 26.71 -21.69 4.92
CA LYS A 157 26.63 -21.51 6.37
C LYS A 157 25.19 -21.36 6.79
N ILE A 158 24.86 -21.93 7.96
CA ILE A 158 23.54 -21.82 8.54
C ILE A 158 23.63 -21.37 9.99
N LYS A 159 22.68 -20.54 10.41
CA LYS A 159 22.47 -20.19 11.81
C LYS A 159 21.21 -20.89 12.32
N LEU A 160 21.34 -21.64 13.38
CA LEU A 160 20.22 -22.20 14.12
C LEU A 160 19.56 -21.17 15.01
N SER A 161 18.28 -21.32 15.26
CA SER A 161 17.50 -20.49 16.16
C SER A 161 16.34 -21.33 16.73
N GLU A 162 15.98 -21.07 17.99
CA GLU A 162 14.77 -21.64 18.59
C GLU A 162 13.49 -21.22 17.84
N ASN A 163 13.51 -20.04 17.24
CA ASN A 163 12.44 -19.63 16.30
C ASN A 163 12.80 -20.10 14.90
N THR A 164 12.02 -21.03 14.37
CA THR A 164 12.22 -21.63 13.04
C THR A 164 12.24 -20.61 11.91
N GLU A 165 11.45 -19.53 12.00
CA GLU A 165 11.43 -18.44 11.04
C GLU A 165 12.78 -17.67 10.96
N LYS A 166 13.62 -17.77 12.01
CA LYS A 166 14.94 -17.15 12.07
C LYS A 166 16.07 -18.06 11.62
N VAL A 167 15.77 -19.29 11.25
CA VAL A 167 16.73 -20.21 10.64
C VAL A 167 17.05 -19.73 9.23
N THR A 168 18.34 -19.49 8.94
CA THR A 168 18.77 -18.94 7.66
C THR A 168 18.71 -19.96 6.52
N ASN A 169 18.45 -19.52 5.30
CA ASN A 169 18.67 -20.33 4.12
C ASN A 169 20.15 -20.19 3.71
N PRO A 170 20.92 -21.31 3.63
CA PRO A 170 22.36 -21.28 3.38
C PRO A 170 22.70 -21.00 1.92
N GLY A 171 23.99 -20.71 1.64
CA GLY A 171 24.52 -20.60 0.29
C GLY A 171 24.46 -19.21 -0.33
N ASN A 172 25.15 -19.04 -1.46
CA ASN A 172 25.01 -17.88 -2.34
C ASN A 172 23.77 -18.06 -3.21
N LYS A 173 22.83 -17.11 -3.15
CA LYS A 173 21.46 -17.30 -3.62
C LYS A 173 21.02 -16.20 -4.57
N LYS A 174 20.01 -16.52 -5.38
CA LYS A 174 19.22 -15.57 -6.15
C LYS A 174 17.73 -15.87 -5.98
N ILE A 175 16.89 -14.97 -6.45
CA ILE A 175 15.42 -15.03 -6.25
C ILE A 175 14.74 -14.85 -7.59
N TYR A 176 13.82 -15.76 -7.89
CA TYR A 176 12.90 -15.63 -9.01
C TYR A 176 11.48 -15.45 -8.52
N ARG A 177 10.71 -14.62 -9.24
CA ARG A 177 9.26 -14.58 -9.14
C ARG A 177 8.67 -15.47 -10.22
N ILE A 178 7.76 -16.33 -9.82
CA ILE A 178 7.09 -17.30 -10.67
C ILE A 178 5.69 -16.77 -10.96
N TYR A 179 5.36 -16.66 -12.22
CA TYR A 179 4.04 -16.27 -12.68
C TYR A 179 3.34 -17.46 -13.35
N GLU A 180 2.04 -17.56 -13.13
CA GLU A 180 1.20 -18.45 -13.94
C GLU A 180 1.14 -17.90 -15.38
N LYS A 181 1.49 -18.73 -16.35
CA LYS A 181 1.65 -18.28 -17.74
C LYS A 181 0.36 -17.78 -18.38
N GLU A 182 -0.77 -18.37 -18.04
CA GLU A 182 -2.08 -18.03 -18.61
C GLU A 182 -2.61 -16.69 -18.07
N SER A 183 -2.53 -16.47 -16.76
CA SER A 183 -3.11 -15.30 -16.10
C SER A 183 -2.12 -14.16 -15.88
N GLY A 184 -0.81 -14.42 -15.92
CA GLY A 184 0.24 -13.49 -15.52
C GLY A 184 0.26 -13.17 -14.02
N LYS A 185 -0.48 -13.94 -13.20
CA LYS A 185 -0.54 -13.77 -11.75
C LYS A 185 0.60 -14.46 -11.04
N ILE A 186 1.02 -13.91 -9.89
CA ILE A 186 2.08 -14.47 -9.06
C ILE A 186 1.61 -15.82 -8.50
N LYS A 187 2.46 -16.83 -8.65
CA LYS A 187 2.29 -18.19 -8.11
C LYS A 187 3.08 -18.37 -6.82
N ALA A 188 4.36 -18.00 -6.84
CA ALA A 188 5.28 -18.08 -5.73
C ALA A 188 6.55 -17.23 -6.02
N ASP A 189 7.34 -16.98 -5.00
CA ASP A 189 8.74 -16.56 -5.15
C ASP A 189 9.65 -17.77 -4.85
N LEU A 190 10.67 -17.98 -5.67
CA LEU A 190 11.63 -19.07 -5.56
C LEU A 190 12.98 -18.53 -5.11
N ILE A 191 13.47 -19.02 -3.97
CA ILE A 191 14.86 -18.84 -3.54
C ILE A 191 15.68 -20.05 -4.01
N CYS A 192 16.75 -19.81 -4.74
CA CYS A 192 17.63 -20.87 -5.27
C CYS A 192 19.11 -20.48 -5.16
N LEU A 193 20.00 -21.41 -5.41
CA LEU A 193 21.43 -21.08 -5.50
C LEU A 193 21.70 -20.23 -6.74
N ALA A 194 22.72 -19.38 -6.67
CA ALA A 194 23.07 -18.44 -7.75
C ALA A 194 23.49 -19.14 -9.06
N ASP A 195 23.99 -20.39 -8.97
CA ASP A 195 24.40 -21.20 -10.11
C ASP A 195 23.29 -22.03 -10.74
N GLU A 196 22.09 -22.10 -10.12
CA GLU A 196 20.96 -22.83 -10.68
C GLU A 196 20.36 -22.10 -11.88
N VAL A 197 20.05 -22.85 -12.91
CA VAL A 197 19.37 -22.39 -14.13
C VAL A 197 18.10 -23.20 -14.30
N PHE A 198 17.01 -22.56 -14.66
CA PHE A 198 15.70 -23.20 -14.82
C PHE A 198 15.22 -23.03 -16.25
N ASP A 199 14.62 -24.11 -16.79
CA ASP A 199 13.90 -24.06 -18.06
C ASP A 199 12.38 -24.06 -17.76
N GLU A 200 11.67 -23.07 -18.28
CA GLU A 200 10.21 -22.95 -18.11
C GLU A 200 9.44 -24.10 -18.80
N ASN A 201 10.09 -24.83 -19.73
CA ASN A 201 9.52 -25.99 -20.41
C ASN A 201 9.69 -27.31 -19.64
N GLU A 202 10.37 -27.28 -18.49
CA GLU A 202 10.53 -28.42 -17.61
C GLU A 202 9.64 -28.28 -16.36
N PRO A 203 9.21 -29.41 -15.75
CA PRO A 203 8.45 -29.33 -14.51
C PRO A 203 9.34 -28.88 -13.34
N MET A 204 8.80 -28.03 -12.46
CA MET A 204 9.52 -27.56 -11.28
C MET A 204 8.86 -28.01 -10.00
N LEU A 205 9.66 -28.36 -8.98
CA LEU A 205 9.21 -28.70 -7.64
C LEU A 205 9.76 -27.69 -6.65
N LEU A 206 8.87 -27.05 -5.90
CA LEU A 206 9.16 -26.04 -4.89
C LEU A 206 8.94 -26.65 -3.50
N PHE A 207 9.74 -26.23 -2.54
CA PHE A 207 9.73 -26.71 -1.17
C PHE A 207 9.50 -25.57 -0.19
N ASP A 208 8.48 -25.69 0.64
CA ASP A 208 8.27 -24.75 1.74
C ASP A 208 9.47 -24.81 2.71
N PRO A 209 10.09 -23.69 3.06
CA PRO A 209 11.27 -23.66 3.90
C PRO A 209 11.04 -24.06 5.36
N LEU A 210 9.78 -24.07 5.83
CA LEU A 210 9.38 -24.32 7.22
C LEU A 210 8.58 -25.60 7.38
N GLU A 211 7.78 -25.98 6.36
CA GLU A 211 6.85 -27.10 6.40
C GLU A 211 7.25 -28.16 5.36
N PRO A 212 8.10 -29.15 5.70
CA PRO A 212 8.69 -30.09 4.75
C PRO A 212 7.70 -30.93 3.93
N TRP A 213 6.48 -31.07 4.42
CA TRP A 213 5.41 -31.80 3.72
C TRP A 213 4.73 -30.96 2.64
N LYS A 214 4.87 -29.62 2.69
CA LYS A 214 4.31 -28.73 1.68
C LYS A 214 5.27 -28.61 0.50
N LYS A 215 4.78 -29.04 -0.65
CA LYS A 215 5.51 -28.99 -1.92
C LYS A 215 4.58 -28.51 -3.01
N THR A 216 5.06 -27.59 -3.84
CA THR A 216 4.32 -27.11 -5.00
C THR A 216 4.95 -27.67 -6.26
N LYS A 217 4.17 -28.39 -7.06
CA LYS A 217 4.60 -28.91 -8.37
C LYS A 217 4.04 -28.01 -9.47
N LEU A 218 4.93 -27.46 -10.28
CA LEU A 218 4.61 -26.66 -11.45
C LEU A 218 4.78 -27.54 -12.71
N PRO A 219 3.73 -27.72 -13.53
CA PRO A 219 3.85 -28.43 -14.80
C PRO A 219 4.76 -27.68 -15.79
N ALA A 220 5.40 -28.42 -16.66
CA ALA A 220 6.20 -27.87 -17.76
C ALA A 220 5.38 -26.89 -18.61
N GLY A 221 5.94 -25.73 -18.93
CA GLY A 221 5.31 -24.70 -19.77
C GLY A 221 4.12 -23.97 -19.15
N SER A 222 3.78 -24.22 -17.86
CA SER A 222 2.64 -23.60 -17.19
C SER A 222 3.00 -22.29 -16.45
N TYR A 223 4.26 -21.94 -16.41
CA TYR A 223 4.77 -20.79 -15.65
C TYR A 223 5.83 -20.03 -16.44
N THR A 224 6.12 -18.80 -15.98
CA THR A 224 7.25 -17.99 -16.42
C THR A 224 8.04 -17.49 -15.22
N LEU A 225 9.32 -17.17 -15.43
CA LEU A 225 10.26 -16.77 -14.40
C LEU A 225 10.76 -15.36 -14.63
N ARG A 226 10.88 -14.58 -13.56
CA ARG A 226 11.59 -13.30 -13.55
C ARG A 226 12.57 -13.24 -12.40
N GLU A 227 13.85 -13.05 -12.69
CA GLU A 227 14.84 -12.78 -11.65
C GLU A 227 14.55 -11.43 -11.00
N LEU A 228 14.54 -11.39 -9.66
CA LEU A 228 14.19 -10.19 -8.89
C LEU A 228 15.42 -9.40 -8.45
N MET A 229 16.59 -10.02 -8.43
CA MET A 229 17.81 -9.37 -7.96
C MET A 229 18.37 -8.45 -9.04
N VAL A 230 18.61 -7.20 -8.65
CA VAL A 230 19.22 -6.17 -9.50
C VAL A 230 20.53 -5.73 -8.86
N PRO A 231 21.66 -5.71 -9.59
CA PRO A 231 22.93 -5.24 -9.05
C PRO A 231 22.85 -3.74 -8.75
N VAL A 232 23.21 -3.35 -7.54
CA VAL A 232 23.30 -1.94 -7.10
C VAL A 232 24.75 -1.49 -7.02
N PHE A 233 25.61 -2.33 -6.49
CA PHE A 233 27.05 -2.09 -6.43
C PHE A 233 27.81 -3.29 -7.02
N LEU A 234 28.78 -3.03 -7.87
CA LEU A 234 29.74 -4.01 -8.38
C LEU A 234 31.16 -3.47 -8.18
N ASN A 235 32.01 -4.26 -7.53
CA ASN A 235 33.42 -3.90 -7.26
C ASN A 235 33.60 -2.53 -6.58
N GLY A 236 32.65 -2.14 -5.72
CA GLY A 236 32.68 -0.85 -5.00
C GLY A 236 32.08 0.32 -5.77
N GLU A 237 31.69 0.14 -7.01
CA GLU A 237 31.03 1.17 -7.83
C GLU A 237 29.51 0.98 -7.85
N CYS A 238 28.77 2.10 -7.75
CA CYS A 238 27.32 2.09 -7.91
C CYS A 238 26.96 1.95 -9.39
N VAL A 239 26.32 0.84 -9.74
CA VAL A 239 25.92 0.53 -11.13
C VAL A 239 24.40 0.66 -11.34
N TYR A 240 23.67 1.09 -10.35
CA TYR A 240 22.21 1.22 -10.39
C TYR A 240 21.80 2.67 -10.65
N ASP A 241 21.15 2.89 -11.78
CA ASP A 241 20.48 4.16 -12.08
C ASP A 241 19.15 4.21 -11.35
N SER A 242 19.02 5.10 -10.35
CA SER A 242 17.78 5.29 -9.61
C SER A 242 16.68 5.81 -10.53
N PRO A 243 15.59 5.07 -10.73
CA PRO A 243 14.48 5.54 -11.54
C PRO A 243 13.77 6.73 -10.88
N SER A 244 13.10 7.55 -11.69
CA SER A 244 12.27 8.63 -11.15
C SER A 244 11.13 8.07 -10.29
N VAL A 245 10.64 8.88 -9.34
CA VAL A 245 9.52 8.51 -8.45
C VAL A 245 8.29 8.06 -9.25
N MET A 246 8.02 8.68 -10.40
CA MET A 246 6.92 8.28 -11.27
C MET A 246 7.11 6.88 -11.86
N LYS A 247 8.32 6.55 -12.33
CA LYS A 247 8.63 5.19 -12.79
C LYS A 247 8.49 4.15 -11.68
N ILE A 248 8.90 4.48 -10.45
CA ILE A 248 8.73 3.60 -9.27
C ILE A 248 7.25 3.37 -8.99
N ARG A 249 6.43 4.42 -9.06
CA ARG A 249 4.98 4.33 -8.88
C ARG A 249 4.33 3.43 -9.94
N ASP A 250 4.69 3.63 -11.21
CA ASP A 250 4.14 2.82 -12.31
C ASP A 250 4.56 1.35 -12.19
N TYR A 251 5.80 1.11 -11.77
CA TYR A 251 6.28 -0.24 -11.45
C TYR A 251 5.45 -0.86 -10.33
N SER A 252 5.27 -0.15 -9.22
CA SER A 252 4.47 -0.62 -8.08
C SER A 252 3.04 -0.98 -8.49
N LYS A 253 2.39 -0.14 -9.31
CA LYS A 253 1.04 -0.43 -9.82
C LYS A 253 0.99 -1.72 -10.62
N LYS A 254 1.95 -1.91 -11.55
CA LYS A 254 2.05 -3.13 -12.37
C LYS A 254 2.27 -4.38 -11.51
N GLU A 255 3.15 -4.29 -10.50
CA GLU A 255 3.38 -5.41 -9.58
C GLU A 255 2.12 -5.76 -8.77
N LEU A 256 1.38 -4.77 -8.27
CA LEU A 256 0.12 -4.99 -7.56
C LEU A 256 -0.94 -5.66 -8.45
N GLU A 257 -0.94 -5.38 -9.75
CA GLU A 257 -1.84 -6.03 -10.71
C GLU A 257 -1.54 -7.52 -10.91
N THR A 258 -0.31 -7.96 -10.64
CA THR A 258 0.07 -9.38 -10.71
C THR A 258 -0.40 -10.20 -9.50
N LEU A 259 -0.80 -9.56 -8.42
CA LEU A 259 -1.36 -10.23 -7.25
C LEU A 259 -2.79 -10.73 -7.52
N TRP A 260 -3.13 -11.88 -6.95
CA TRP A 260 -4.49 -12.38 -6.93
C TRP A 260 -5.41 -11.49 -6.07
N PRO A 261 -6.71 -11.41 -6.37
CA PRO A 261 -7.65 -10.62 -5.55
C PRO A 261 -7.64 -11.02 -4.07
N GLU A 262 -7.47 -12.32 -3.79
CA GLU A 262 -7.41 -12.89 -2.45
C GLU A 262 -6.19 -12.40 -1.66
N THR A 263 -5.07 -12.16 -2.33
CA THR A 263 -3.84 -11.61 -1.71
C THR A 263 -3.98 -10.12 -1.40
N ARG A 264 -4.85 -9.42 -2.14
CA ARG A 264 -5.05 -7.97 -2.00
C ARG A 264 -6.14 -7.59 -0.98
N ARG A 265 -6.76 -8.55 -0.33
CA ARG A 265 -7.78 -8.27 0.71
C ARG A 265 -7.15 -7.55 1.89
N LEU A 266 -7.89 -6.60 2.47
CA LEU A 266 -7.48 -5.91 3.70
C LEU A 266 -7.53 -6.85 4.91
N VAL A 267 -8.55 -7.71 4.97
CA VAL A 267 -8.74 -8.64 6.09
C VAL A 267 -8.45 -10.06 5.62
N ASN A 268 -7.64 -10.78 6.37
CA ASN A 268 -7.23 -12.15 6.11
C ASN A 268 -6.73 -12.37 4.65
N PRO A 269 -5.69 -11.64 4.21
CA PRO A 269 -5.14 -11.82 2.87
C PRO A 269 -4.54 -13.22 2.70
N HIS A 270 -4.67 -13.77 1.49
CA HIS A 270 -3.94 -14.98 1.14
C HIS A 270 -2.44 -14.69 1.05
N LYS A 271 -1.61 -15.60 1.54
CA LYS A 271 -0.15 -15.44 1.53
C LYS A 271 0.42 -15.71 0.14
N VAL A 272 1.42 -14.94 -0.25
CA VAL A 272 2.33 -15.30 -1.34
C VAL A 272 3.35 -16.28 -0.79
N TYR A 273 3.52 -17.43 -1.45
CA TYR A 273 4.49 -18.44 -1.03
C TYR A 273 5.91 -18.01 -1.42
N VAL A 274 6.85 -18.28 -0.53
CA VAL A 274 8.29 -18.10 -0.77
C VAL A 274 8.97 -19.43 -0.50
N ASP A 275 9.26 -20.14 -1.57
CA ASP A 275 9.70 -21.51 -1.54
C ASP A 275 11.18 -21.64 -1.96
N LEU A 276 11.77 -22.80 -1.67
CA LEU A 276 13.14 -23.14 -2.02
C LEU A 276 13.19 -24.07 -3.24
N SER A 277 14.29 -23.96 -4.02
CA SER A 277 14.62 -24.99 -4.99
C SER A 277 14.98 -26.32 -4.30
N ALA A 278 14.86 -27.43 -5.01
CA ALA A 278 15.21 -28.75 -4.47
C ALA A 278 16.67 -28.77 -3.97
N LYS A 279 17.62 -28.26 -4.78
CA LYS A 279 19.03 -28.22 -4.43
C LYS A 279 19.31 -27.41 -3.17
N LEU A 280 18.71 -26.22 -3.03
CA LEU A 280 18.85 -25.40 -1.84
C LEU A 280 18.20 -26.04 -0.62
N TYR A 281 17.03 -26.65 -0.80
CA TYR A 281 16.33 -27.36 0.27
C TYR A 281 17.18 -28.52 0.81
N ASP A 282 17.74 -29.37 -0.07
CA ASP A 282 18.59 -30.49 0.31
C ASP A 282 19.84 -30.06 1.08
N ILE A 283 20.50 -28.97 0.65
CA ILE A 283 21.64 -28.40 1.37
C ILE A 283 21.21 -27.91 2.76
N LYS A 284 20.07 -27.24 2.86
CA LYS A 284 19.54 -26.75 4.15
C LYS A 284 19.30 -27.92 5.11
N ILE A 285 18.63 -28.96 4.66
CA ILE A 285 18.31 -30.14 5.50
C ILE A 285 19.60 -30.86 5.91
N SER A 286 20.52 -31.08 4.97
CA SER A 286 21.81 -31.73 5.29
C SER A 286 22.60 -30.98 6.36
N LEU A 287 22.62 -29.64 6.32
CA LEU A 287 23.28 -28.83 7.35
C LEU A 287 22.56 -28.87 8.69
N LEU A 288 21.24 -28.93 8.70
CA LEU A 288 20.46 -29.08 9.92
C LEU A 288 20.70 -30.43 10.58
N ASP A 289 20.73 -31.51 9.79
CA ASP A 289 21.01 -32.86 10.27
C ASP A 289 22.43 -32.98 10.87
N GLN A 290 23.43 -32.41 10.21
CA GLN A 290 24.81 -32.39 10.73
C GLN A 290 24.91 -31.66 12.08
N MET A 291 24.25 -30.54 12.24
CA MET A 291 24.25 -29.75 13.48
C MET A 291 23.42 -30.36 14.61
N SER A 292 22.47 -31.23 14.27
CA SER A 292 21.66 -31.94 15.27
C SER A 292 22.32 -33.23 15.79
N ALA A 293 23.37 -33.69 15.10
CA ALA A 293 24.13 -34.89 15.47
C ALA A 293 25.33 -34.61 16.40
N GLU A 294 25.69 -33.34 16.57
CA GLU A 294 26.69 -32.84 17.54
C GLU A 294 26.00 -32.44 18.86
#